data_5b06a50db3725704ae504c1891582a0e
#
_entry.id   5b06a50db3725704ae504c1891582a0e
#
_cell.length_a   1.000
_cell.length_b   1.000
_cell.length_c   1.000
_cell.angle_alpha   90.00
_cell.angle_beta   90.00
_cell.angle_gamma   90.00
#
_symmetry.space_group_name_H-M   'P 1'
#
loop_
_entity.id
_entity.type
_entity.pdbx_description
1 polymer ?
#
loop_
_entity_poly.entity_id
_entity_poly.type
_entity_poly.pdbx_seq_one_letter_code
_entity_poly.pdbx_strand_id
1 'polypeptide(L)'
;MRKIGIEDIDDIALGSSLLGSGGGGDPYMGRLEAIAAVKKYGPVELLDIDEVPDTWTVAPICGVGAPSVSLEKGTNGVEYPKVRAMMERILGRKLDAFLLSEAGGMNSMVPISA
;
A
#
# COMPACT_ATOMS: atom_id res chain seq x y z
N MET A 1 -11.18 -14.17 1.93
CA MET A 1 -10.02 -13.56 2.63
C MET A 1 -8.74 -14.36 2.37
N ARG A 2 -7.65 -13.68 2.05
CA ARG A 2 -6.30 -14.24 1.89
C ARG A 2 -5.32 -13.44 2.74
N LYS A 3 -4.31 -14.09 3.33
CA LYS A 3 -3.20 -13.38 3.98
C LYS A 3 -2.07 -13.19 2.99
N ILE A 4 -1.53 -11.98 2.96
CA ILE A 4 -0.37 -11.60 2.17
C ILE A 4 0.83 -11.59 3.11
N GLY A 5 1.72 -12.52 2.93
CA GLY A 5 2.98 -12.66 3.66
C GLY A 5 4.18 -12.17 2.86
N ILE A 6 5.38 -12.34 3.42
CA ILE A 6 6.62 -11.93 2.76
C ILE A 6 6.81 -12.67 1.44
N GLU A 7 6.42 -13.94 1.40
CA GLU A 7 6.53 -14.81 0.24
C GLU A 7 5.69 -14.35 -0.97
N ASP A 8 4.60 -13.62 -0.72
CA ASP A 8 3.74 -13.10 -1.79
C ASP A 8 4.26 -11.77 -2.38
N ILE A 9 5.07 -11.01 -1.62
CA ILE A 9 5.47 -9.65 -2.01
C ILE A 9 6.32 -9.64 -3.28
N ASP A 10 7.16 -10.64 -3.49
CA ASP A 10 8.00 -10.73 -4.69
C ASP A 10 7.15 -10.92 -5.94
N ASP A 11 6.12 -11.76 -5.88
CA ASP A 11 5.18 -11.98 -6.97
C ASP A 11 4.32 -10.75 -7.26
N ILE A 12 3.87 -10.06 -6.19
CA ILE A 12 3.14 -8.79 -6.32
C ILE A 12 4.02 -7.72 -6.98
N ALA A 13 5.27 -7.59 -6.57
CA ALA A 13 6.21 -6.63 -7.16
C ALA A 13 6.47 -6.92 -8.64
N LEU A 14 6.64 -8.19 -9.02
CA LEU A 14 6.82 -8.60 -10.41
C LEU A 14 5.57 -8.29 -11.25
N GLY A 15 4.40 -8.68 -10.79
CA GLY A 15 3.13 -8.38 -11.45
C GLY A 15 2.87 -6.88 -11.56
N SER A 16 3.20 -6.12 -10.53
CA SER A 16 3.10 -4.66 -10.51
C SER A 16 4.02 -3.98 -11.52
N SER A 17 5.21 -4.52 -11.74
CA SER A 17 6.14 -4.02 -12.76
C SER A 17 5.55 -4.17 -14.16
N LEU A 18 4.94 -5.31 -14.44
CA LEU A 18 4.31 -5.58 -15.73
C LEU A 18 3.08 -4.68 -15.94
N LEU A 19 2.18 -4.62 -14.97
CA LEU A 19 0.95 -3.84 -15.07
C LEU A 19 1.22 -2.33 -15.11
N GLY A 20 2.21 -1.86 -14.37
CA GLY A 20 2.58 -0.45 -14.33
C GLY A 20 3.29 0.04 -15.59
N SER A 21 4.02 -0.84 -16.26
CA SER A 21 4.80 -0.50 -17.48
C SER A 21 5.62 0.79 -17.31
N GLY A 22 6.22 0.99 -16.14
CA GLY A 22 6.97 2.18 -15.77
C GLY A 22 6.18 3.25 -15.00
N GLY A 23 4.84 3.10 -14.88
CA GLY A 23 4.00 3.96 -14.04
C GLY A 23 3.77 3.41 -12.64
N GLY A 24 3.21 4.23 -11.75
CA GLY A 24 2.85 3.85 -10.38
C GLY A 24 4.01 3.86 -9.37
N GLY A 25 5.17 4.37 -9.75
CA GLY A 25 6.38 4.38 -8.91
C GLY A 25 7.23 3.13 -9.05
N ASP A 26 8.42 3.12 -8.41
CA ASP A 26 9.37 2.01 -8.51
C ASP A 26 8.90 0.79 -7.69
N PRO A 27 8.59 -0.34 -8.34
CA PRO A 27 8.16 -1.55 -7.63
C PRO A 27 9.20 -2.09 -6.66
N TYR A 28 10.49 -1.88 -6.91
CA TYR A 28 11.56 -2.30 -6.01
C TYR A 28 11.49 -1.59 -4.66
N MET A 29 11.25 -0.27 -4.68
CA MET A 29 11.07 0.50 -3.44
C MET A 29 9.81 0.05 -2.69
N GLY A 30 8.69 -0.09 -3.38
CA GLY A 30 7.46 -0.61 -2.77
C GLY A 30 7.61 -2.00 -2.17
N ARG A 31 8.37 -2.87 -2.84
CA ARG A 31 8.73 -4.20 -2.33
C ARG A 31 9.46 -4.11 -0.99
N LEU A 32 10.48 -3.26 -0.89
CA LEU A 32 11.25 -3.11 0.34
C LEU A 32 10.40 -2.59 1.50
N GLU A 33 9.55 -1.60 1.23
CA GLU A 33 8.63 -1.05 2.22
C GLU A 33 7.61 -2.08 2.70
N ALA A 34 6.98 -2.81 1.78
CA ALA A 34 6.03 -3.86 2.11
C ALA A 34 6.66 -4.99 2.93
N ILE A 35 7.87 -5.44 2.56
CA ILE A 35 8.61 -6.44 3.35
C ILE A 35 8.89 -5.92 4.76
N ALA A 36 9.33 -4.66 4.89
CA ALA A 36 9.61 -4.07 6.20
C ALA A 36 8.35 -3.99 7.06
N ALA A 37 7.20 -3.60 6.48
CA ALA A 37 5.92 -3.55 7.16
C ALA A 37 5.47 -4.95 7.64
N VAL A 38 5.47 -5.94 6.75
CA VAL A 38 5.07 -7.31 7.09
C VAL A 38 5.99 -7.95 8.12
N LYS A 39 7.31 -7.69 8.05
CA LYS A 39 8.25 -8.15 9.09
C LYS A 39 7.95 -7.57 10.46
N LYS A 40 7.51 -6.32 10.51
CA LYS A 40 7.26 -5.60 11.76
C LYS A 40 5.90 -5.88 12.36
N TYR A 41 4.87 -5.98 11.53
CA TYR A 41 3.48 -6.02 11.97
C TYR A 41 2.74 -7.32 11.66
N GLY A 42 3.36 -8.21 10.87
CA GLY A 42 2.75 -9.46 10.43
C GLY A 42 2.07 -9.37 9.06
N PRO A 43 1.53 -10.50 8.57
CA PRO A 43 0.84 -10.56 7.29
C PRO A 43 -0.39 -9.67 7.24
N VAL A 44 -0.68 -9.10 6.07
CA VAL A 44 -1.84 -8.25 5.80
C VAL A 44 -3.00 -9.10 5.30
N GLU A 45 -4.21 -8.79 5.73
CA GLU A 45 -5.43 -9.45 5.24
C GLU A 45 -5.90 -8.78 3.96
N LEU A 46 -5.99 -9.57 2.88
CA LEU A 46 -6.59 -9.17 1.61
C LEU A 46 -8.01 -9.72 1.56
N LEU A 47 -8.98 -8.83 1.44
CA LEU A 47 -10.40 -9.14 1.37
C LEU A 47 -10.91 -8.99 -0.06
N ASP A 48 -11.82 -9.86 -0.45
CA ASP A 48 -12.66 -9.60 -1.62
C ASP A 48 -13.67 -8.49 -1.29
N ILE A 49 -14.15 -7.78 -2.31
CA ILE A 49 -15.07 -6.65 -2.11
C ILE A 49 -16.36 -7.07 -1.38
N ASP A 50 -16.82 -8.27 -1.63
CA ASP A 50 -18.04 -8.82 -1.01
C ASP A 50 -17.84 -9.20 0.48
N GLU A 51 -16.59 -9.28 0.93
CA GLU A 51 -16.24 -9.54 2.33
C GLU A 51 -16.17 -8.25 3.17
N VAL A 52 -16.19 -7.08 2.53
CA VAL A 52 -16.06 -5.78 3.21
C VAL A 52 -17.43 -5.34 3.74
N PRO A 53 -17.61 -5.18 5.07
CA PRO A 53 -18.88 -4.75 5.62
C PRO A 53 -19.26 -3.33 5.19
N ASP A 54 -20.52 -3.06 4.89
CA ASP A 54 -21.03 -1.73 4.53
C ASP A 54 -20.81 -0.66 5.61
N THR A 55 -20.55 -1.09 6.85
CA THR A 55 -20.26 -0.19 7.98
C THR A 55 -18.82 0.28 8.05
N TRP A 56 -17.93 -0.32 7.26
CA TRP A 56 -16.52 0.02 7.26
C TRP A 56 -16.25 1.34 6.54
N THR A 57 -15.23 2.03 7.02
CA THR A 57 -14.65 3.18 6.32
C THR A 57 -13.42 2.73 5.57
N VAL A 58 -13.52 2.72 4.25
CA VAL A 58 -12.44 2.33 3.35
C VAL A 58 -11.90 3.56 2.64
N ALA A 59 -10.59 3.69 2.55
CA ALA A 59 -9.95 4.80 1.85
C ALA A 59 -8.97 4.29 0.79
N PRO A 60 -8.96 4.88 -0.42
CA PRO A 60 -7.88 4.66 -1.36
C PRO A 60 -6.59 5.29 -0.83
N ILE A 61 -5.46 4.62 -1.05
CA ILE A 61 -4.15 5.13 -0.67
C ILE A 61 -3.13 4.89 -1.78
N CYS A 62 -2.34 5.90 -2.11
CA CYS A 62 -1.27 5.82 -3.11
C CYS A 62 -0.21 6.89 -2.86
N GLY A 63 0.95 6.73 -3.47
CA GLY A 63 1.93 7.78 -3.64
C GLY A 63 1.70 8.51 -4.97
N VAL A 64 1.76 9.84 -4.94
CA VAL A 64 1.67 10.68 -6.14
C VAL A 64 2.89 11.58 -6.20
N GLY A 65 3.53 11.65 -7.36
CA GLY A 65 4.70 12.50 -7.56
C GLY A 65 5.60 12.04 -8.70
N ALA A 66 6.80 12.62 -8.77
CA ALA A 66 7.82 12.22 -9.74
C ALA A 66 8.59 11.00 -9.21
N PRO A 67 8.67 9.88 -9.97
CA PRO A 67 9.39 8.69 -9.54
C PRO A 67 10.86 8.93 -9.18
N SER A 68 11.54 9.79 -9.95
CA SER A 68 12.93 10.17 -9.69
C SER A 68 13.13 10.82 -8.31
N VAL A 69 12.18 11.64 -7.88
CA VAL A 69 12.24 12.28 -6.56
C VAL A 69 12.11 11.24 -5.44
N SER A 70 11.25 10.25 -5.62
CA SER A 70 11.10 9.15 -4.65
C SER A 70 12.36 8.31 -4.53
N LEU A 71 13.05 8.05 -5.65
CA LEU A 71 14.32 7.34 -5.67
C LEU A 71 15.44 8.12 -4.98
N GLU A 72 15.50 9.43 -5.15
CA GLU A 72 16.53 10.28 -4.55
C GLU A 72 16.34 10.50 -3.05
N LYS A 73 15.09 10.73 -2.63
CA LYS A 73 14.79 11.06 -1.23
C LYS A 73 14.55 9.83 -0.37
N GLY A 74 14.02 8.77 -0.96
CA GLY A 74 13.52 7.62 -0.23
C GLY A 74 12.34 7.98 0.69
N THR A 75 11.81 6.98 1.35
CA THR A 75 10.81 7.13 2.39
C THR A 75 11.41 6.73 3.74
N ASN A 76 10.87 7.27 4.82
CA ASN A 76 11.30 6.90 6.17
C ASN A 76 10.26 6.00 6.88
N GLY A 77 9.20 5.61 6.18
CA GLY A 77 8.17 4.70 6.68
C GLY A 77 7.15 5.35 7.62
N VAL A 78 7.13 6.68 7.73
CA VAL A 78 6.16 7.41 8.57
C VAL A 78 5.11 8.16 7.78
N GLU A 79 5.27 8.25 6.47
CA GLU A 79 4.39 9.04 5.59
C GLU A 79 2.96 8.50 5.62
N TYR A 80 2.78 7.21 5.35
CA TYR A 80 1.46 6.58 5.32
C TYR A 80 0.76 6.58 6.68
N PRO A 81 1.42 6.19 7.79
CA PRO A 81 0.82 6.33 9.12
C PRO A 81 0.39 7.76 9.46
N LYS A 82 1.15 8.78 9.06
CA LYS A 82 0.77 10.19 9.28
C LYS A 82 -0.44 10.61 8.46
N VAL A 83 -0.48 10.22 7.17
CA VAL A 83 -1.63 10.48 6.31
C VAL A 83 -2.89 9.81 6.85
N ARG A 84 -2.79 8.56 7.27
CA ARG A 84 -3.87 7.82 7.92
C ARG A 84 -4.38 8.57 9.16
N ALA A 85 -3.49 8.92 10.09
CA ALA A 85 -3.86 9.61 11.30
C ALA A 85 -4.56 10.96 11.03
N MET A 86 -4.10 11.71 10.02
CA MET A 86 -4.74 12.95 9.61
C MET A 86 -6.13 12.70 9.03
N MET A 87 -6.29 11.72 8.17
CA MET A 87 -7.59 11.36 7.59
C MET A 87 -8.59 10.94 8.67
N GLU A 88 -8.17 10.07 9.59
CA GLU A 88 -9.01 9.63 10.72
C GLU A 88 -9.44 10.80 11.61
N ARG A 89 -8.55 11.78 11.81
CA ARG A 89 -8.88 13.00 12.56
C ARG A 89 -9.92 13.86 11.83
N ILE A 90 -9.81 14.02 10.51
CA ILE A 90 -10.76 14.79 9.70
C ILE A 90 -12.12 14.09 9.68
N LEU A 91 -12.15 12.79 9.51
CA LEU A 91 -13.38 11.99 9.45
C LEU A 91 -14.05 11.79 10.81
N GLY A 92 -13.30 11.99 11.91
CA GLY A 92 -13.79 11.71 13.27
C GLY A 92 -14.01 10.22 13.55
N ARG A 93 -13.43 9.32 12.72
CA ARG A 93 -13.53 7.87 12.83
C ARG A 93 -12.29 7.17 12.25
N LYS A 94 -12.06 5.94 12.67
CA LYS A 94 -10.95 5.13 12.16
C LYS A 94 -11.21 4.65 10.74
N LEU A 95 -10.14 4.41 10.01
CA LEU A 95 -10.15 3.68 8.76
C LEU A 95 -10.03 2.19 9.05
N ASP A 96 -10.94 1.40 8.50
CA ASP A 96 -11.02 -0.04 8.71
C ASP A 96 -10.20 -0.81 7.66
N ALA A 97 -10.11 -0.29 6.44
CA ALA A 97 -9.33 -0.88 5.37
C ALA A 97 -8.82 0.16 4.37
N PHE A 98 -7.82 -0.23 3.62
CA PHE A 98 -7.31 0.53 2.47
C PHE A 98 -7.64 -0.18 1.16
N LEU A 99 -7.84 0.64 0.13
CA LEU A 99 -8.01 0.21 -1.25
C LEU A 99 -6.83 0.73 -2.07
N LEU A 100 -6.27 -0.08 -2.94
CA LEU A 100 -5.29 0.42 -3.89
C LEU A 100 -5.98 1.30 -4.95
N SER A 101 -5.35 2.41 -5.32
CA SER A 101 -5.90 3.32 -6.33
C SER A 101 -5.62 2.84 -7.75
N GLU A 102 -4.55 2.07 -7.92
CA GLU A 102 -4.11 1.53 -9.20
C GLU A 102 -3.31 0.25 -9.00
N ALA A 103 -3.43 -0.68 -9.94
CA ALA A 103 -2.70 -1.94 -9.93
C ALA A 103 -1.45 -1.82 -10.81
N GLY A 104 -0.41 -1.18 -10.32
CA GLY A 104 0.85 -1.00 -11.06
C GLY A 104 1.90 -0.26 -10.24
N GLY A 105 3.17 -0.60 -10.47
CA GLY A 105 4.28 0.02 -9.78
C GLY A 105 4.24 -0.15 -8.26
N MET A 106 4.91 0.74 -7.56
CA MET A 106 4.94 0.80 -6.09
C MET A 106 3.53 0.89 -5.47
N ASN A 107 2.61 1.58 -6.15
CA ASN A 107 1.26 1.83 -5.65
C ASN A 107 0.43 0.55 -5.42
N SER A 108 0.77 -0.57 -6.07
CA SER A 108 0.16 -1.86 -5.76
C SER A 108 0.47 -2.35 -4.34
N MET A 109 1.56 -1.89 -3.76
CA MET A 109 2.04 -2.34 -2.44
C MET A 109 1.86 -1.30 -1.34
N VAL A 110 1.50 -0.06 -1.68
CA VAL A 110 1.27 1.00 -0.70
C VAL A 110 0.26 0.61 0.38
N PRO A 111 -0.90 -0.03 0.06
CA PRO A 111 -1.83 -0.46 1.11
C PRO A 111 -1.24 -1.49 2.10
N ILE A 112 -0.22 -2.25 1.67
CA ILE A 112 0.48 -3.21 2.56
C ILE A 112 1.38 -2.48 3.55
N SER A 113 1.93 -1.32 3.13
CA SER A 113 2.87 -0.52 3.93
C SER A 113 2.16 0.48 4.86
N ALA A 114 0.86 0.72 4.66
CA ALA A 114 0.05 1.71 5.36
C ALA A 114 -0.55 1.17 6.64
#